data_d6e0e3d6e9665a982c3fe0305893867c
#
_entry.id   d6e0e3d6e9665a982c3fe0305893867c
#
_cell.length_a   1.000
_cell.length_b   1.000
_cell.length_c   1.000
_cell.angle_alpha   90.00
_cell.angle_beta   90.00
_cell.angle_gamma   90.00
#
_symmetry.space_group_name_H-M   'P 1'
#
loop_
_entity.id
_entity.type
_entity.pdbx_description
1 polymer ?
#
loop_
_entity_poly.entity_id
_entity_poly.type
_entity_poly.pdbx_seq_one_letter_code
_entity_poly.pdbx_strand_id
1 'polypeptide(L)'
;IDEAGLPKNLNPQLIIGNHDNRDEFKINFPNIETDPNGFIQYFKDIDNKRLIFIDTNLINTHQGHYCEERQEWLNNILSKTNTDTYIFMHHNPLALVKEESDGIGLQQKKEFQQILTKNNKIIKHIFFGHQHITSSGSYCGITFSSPRSTWSPLIPNFSNEYRLGTANTDTNYNVAIIRSDALIIHTEDFLKTEVNWFK
;
A
#
# COMPACT_ATOMS: atom_id res chain seq x y z
N ILE A 1 16.88 -9.35 -2.79
CA ILE A 1 15.95 -10.40 -2.28
C ILE A 1 16.76 -11.65 -1.97
N ASP A 2 17.63 -12.09 -2.88
CA ASP A 2 18.46 -13.29 -2.68
C ASP A 2 19.42 -13.17 -1.50
N GLU A 3 19.99 -11.98 -1.28
CA GLU A 3 20.90 -11.68 -0.16
C GLU A 3 20.17 -11.58 1.20
N ALA A 4 18.87 -11.38 1.20
CA ALA A 4 18.06 -11.26 2.42
C ALA A 4 17.83 -12.61 3.14
N GLY A 5 18.29 -13.73 2.57
CA GLY A 5 18.12 -15.06 3.17
C GLY A 5 16.67 -15.51 3.31
N LEU A 6 15.77 -14.97 2.50
CA LEU A 6 14.35 -15.34 2.55
C LEU A 6 14.14 -16.82 2.20
N PRO A 7 13.17 -17.50 2.84
CA PRO A 7 12.84 -18.87 2.48
C PRO A 7 12.56 -19.02 0.99
N LYS A 8 13.06 -20.07 0.35
CA LYS A 8 12.93 -20.31 -1.10
C LYS A 8 11.48 -20.43 -1.58
N ASN A 9 10.56 -20.77 -0.69
CA ASN A 9 9.12 -20.87 -0.96
C ASN A 9 8.38 -19.53 -0.76
N LEU A 10 9.07 -18.49 -0.30
CA LEU A 10 8.49 -17.16 -0.20
C LEU A 10 8.50 -16.52 -1.60
N ASN A 11 7.34 -16.09 -2.05
CA ASN A 11 7.17 -15.37 -3.30
C ASN A 11 6.79 -13.91 -3.01
N PRO A 12 7.76 -13.01 -2.76
CA PRO A 12 7.49 -11.63 -2.42
C PRO A 12 6.81 -10.92 -3.58
N GLN A 13 5.73 -10.20 -3.29
CA GLN A 13 5.07 -9.35 -4.26
C GLN A 13 5.59 -7.92 -4.11
N LEU A 14 5.99 -7.30 -5.20
CA LEU A 14 6.63 -5.99 -5.19
C LEU A 14 5.69 -4.93 -5.74
N ILE A 15 5.68 -3.76 -5.13
CA ILE A 15 5.03 -2.56 -5.66
C ILE A 15 6.06 -1.45 -5.84
N ILE A 16 5.84 -0.61 -6.83
CA ILE A 16 6.70 0.53 -7.13
C ILE A 16 6.29 1.74 -6.26
N GLY A 17 7.28 2.46 -5.71
CA GLY A 17 7.10 3.69 -4.94
C GLY A 17 7.60 4.93 -5.68
N ASN A 18 7.49 6.10 -5.04
CA ASN A 18 7.86 7.39 -5.63
C ASN A 18 9.38 7.59 -5.81
N HIS A 19 10.22 6.81 -5.13
CA HIS A 19 11.68 6.86 -5.28
C HIS A 19 12.19 5.92 -6.37
N ASP A 20 11.30 5.10 -6.95
CA ASP A 20 11.68 4.15 -7.99
C ASP A 20 11.55 4.75 -9.39
N ASN A 21 12.44 4.33 -10.29
CA ASN A 21 12.27 4.49 -11.72
C ASN A 21 11.69 3.20 -12.31
N ARG A 22 10.60 3.31 -13.08
CA ARG A 22 9.86 2.13 -13.59
C ARG A 22 10.71 1.27 -14.52
N ASP A 23 11.56 1.87 -15.35
CA ASP A 23 12.39 1.12 -16.28
C ASP A 23 13.54 0.41 -15.54
N GLU A 24 14.19 1.11 -14.62
CA GLU A 24 15.20 0.53 -13.75
C GLU A 24 14.63 -0.59 -12.88
N PHE A 25 13.40 -0.42 -12.38
CA PHE A 25 12.72 -1.44 -11.60
C PHE A 25 12.53 -2.73 -12.42
N LYS A 26 12.10 -2.61 -13.69
CA LYS A 26 11.95 -3.76 -14.61
C LYS A 26 13.28 -4.42 -14.95
N ILE A 27 14.36 -3.65 -15.06
CA ILE A 27 15.71 -4.19 -15.30
C ILE A 27 16.16 -5.03 -14.11
N ASN A 28 15.97 -4.52 -12.88
CA ASN A 28 16.40 -5.22 -11.66
C ASN A 28 15.46 -6.37 -11.27
N PHE A 29 14.19 -6.30 -11.66
CA PHE A 29 13.18 -7.34 -11.41
C PHE A 29 12.54 -7.80 -12.73
N PRO A 30 13.25 -8.53 -13.60
CA PRO A 30 12.82 -8.83 -14.98
C PRO A 30 11.55 -9.69 -15.04
N ASN A 31 11.20 -10.36 -13.97
CA ASN A 31 9.98 -11.18 -13.88
C ASN A 31 8.79 -10.44 -13.23
N ILE A 32 8.92 -9.11 -13.01
CA ILE A 32 7.81 -8.33 -12.44
C ILE A 32 6.64 -8.28 -13.42
N GLU A 33 5.45 -8.50 -12.90
CA GLU A 33 4.24 -8.45 -13.73
C GLU A 33 3.84 -7.00 -14.01
N THR A 34 3.33 -6.79 -15.22
CA THR A 34 2.81 -5.49 -15.66
C THR A 34 1.43 -5.66 -16.26
N ASP A 35 0.67 -4.57 -16.29
CA ASP A 35 -0.54 -4.48 -17.07
C ASP A 35 -0.24 -4.40 -18.60
N PRO A 36 -1.24 -4.45 -19.47
CA PRO A 36 -1.04 -4.34 -20.92
C PRO A 36 -0.40 -3.02 -21.38
N ASN A 37 -0.47 -1.96 -20.57
CA ASN A 37 0.12 -0.65 -20.86
C ASN A 37 1.55 -0.52 -20.31
N GLY A 38 2.07 -1.56 -19.65
CA GLY A 38 3.42 -1.61 -19.11
C GLY A 38 3.60 -0.97 -17.73
N PHE A 39 2.52 -0.61 -17.03
CA PHE A 39 2.59 -0.20 -15.63
C PHE A 39 2.82 -1.42 -14.72
N ILE A 40 3.55 -1.23 -13.62
CA ILE A 40 3.81 -2.29 -12.65
C ILE A 40 2.58 -2.44 -11.75
N GLN A 41 1.52 -2.99 -12.34
CA GLN A 41 0.27 -3.32 -11.65
C GLN A 41 -0.25 -4.67 -12.14
N TYR A 42 -0.71 -5.47 -11.19
CA TYR A 42 -1.11 -6.85 -11.41
C TYR A 42 -1.99 -7.35 -10.28
N PHE A 43 -2.48 -8.57 -10.37
CA PHE A 43 -3.20 -9.21 -9.28
C PHE A 43 -2.78 -10.65 -9.08
N LYS A 44 -3.04 -11.18 -7.89
CA LYS A 44 -2.87 -12.59 -7.51
C LYS A 44 -4.14 -13.09 -6.85
N ASP A 45 -4.56 -14.27 -7.22
CA ASP A 45 -5.65 -14.98 -6.56
C ASP A 45 -5.06 -16.04 -5.62
N ILE A 46 -5.37 -15.94 -4.34
CA ILE A 46 -4.90 -16.84 -3.28
C ILE A 46 -6.08 -17.19 -2.37
N ASP A 47 -6.39 -18.46 -2.20
CA ASP A 47 -7.44 -18.96 -1.30
C ASP A 47 -8.77 -18.22 -1.43
N ASN A 48 -9.29 -18.08 -2.65
CA ASN A 48 -10.51 -17.34 -2.97
C ASN A 48 -10.50 -15.85 -2.59
N LYS A 49 -9.33 -15.26 -2.50
CA LYS A 49 -9.11 -13.83 -2.28
C LYS A 49 -8.30 -13.26 -3.43
N ARG A 50 -8.59 -12.03 -3.81
CA ARG A 50 -7.83 -11.30 -4.83
C ARG A 50 -6.98 -10.23 -4.19
N LEU A 51 -5.69 -10.29 -4.42
CA LEU A 51 -4.72 -9.27 -4.04
C LEU A 51 -4.38 -8.46 -5.28
N ILE A 52 -4.69 -7.16 -5.28
CA ILE A 52 -4.41 -6.24 -6.40
C ILE A 52 -3.29 -5.29 -5.99
N PHE A 53 -2.25 -5.27 -6.79
CA PHE A 53 -1.08 -4.39 -6.62
C PHE A 53 -1.14 -3.32 -7.70
N ILE A 54 -1.21 -2.03 -7.29
CA ILE A 54 -1.40 -0.93 -8.24
C ILE A 54 -0.19 0.00 -8.29
N ASP A 55 0.14 0.45 -9.49
CA ASP A 55 1.21 1.39 -9.77
C ASP A 55 0.69 2.82 -9.66
N THR A 56 1.12 3.54 -8.63
CA THR A 56 0.80 4.95 -8.43
C THR A 56 2.02 5.87 -8.64
N ASN A 57 3.10 5.35 -9.21
CA ASN A 57 4.33 6.11 -9.46
C ASN A 57 4.15 7.15 -10.58
N LEU A 58 4.68 8.34 -10.35
CA LEU A 58 4.94 9.36 -11.35
C LEU A 58 6.42 9.73 -11.29
N ILE A 59 7.12 9.57 -12.39
CA ILE A 59 8.57 9.76 -12.46
C ILE A 59 8.94 11.21 -12.08
N ASN A 60 10.04 11.37 -11.33
CA ASN A 60 10.61 12.65 -10.91
C ASN A 60 9.71 13.50 -10.00
N THR A 61 8.80 12.89 -9.25
CA THR A 61 8.00 13.57 -8.24
C THR A 61 7.70 12.65 -7.06
N HIS A 62 7.39 13.24 -5.91
CA HIS A 62 6.89 12.49 -4.76
C HIS A 62 5.37 12.27 -4.79
N GLN A 63 4.68 12.87 -5.74
CA GLN A 63 3.23 12.76 -5.88
C GLN A 63 2.84 11.43 -6.50
N GLY A 64 1.76 10.84 -5.98
CA GLY A 64 1.12 9.70 -6.62
C GLY A 64 0.26 10.15 -7.80
N HIS A 65 0.33 9.41 -8.90
CA HIS A 65 -0.48 9.63 -10.07
C HIS A 65 -1.14 8.32 -10.53
N TYR A 66 -2.43 8.37 -10.80
CA TYR A 66 -3.19 7.21 -11.26
C TYR A 66 -3.99 7.61 -12.50
N CYS A 67 -3.34 7.54 -13.68
CA CYS A 67 -3.90 7.96 -14.96
C CYS A 67 -5.10 7.13 -15.40
N GLU A 68 -5.78 7.57 -16.43
CA GLU A 68 -7.00 6.95 -16.94
C GLU A 68 -6.77 5.48 -17.32
N GLU A 69 -5.68 5.15 -18.02
CA GLU A 69 -5.36 3.78 -18.42
C GLU A 69 -5.21 2.84 -17.23
N ARG A 70 -4.60 3.31 -16.13
CA ARG A 70 -4.47 2.52 -14.89
C ARG A 70 -5.80 2.36 -14.17
N GLN A 71 -6.64 3.40 -14.19
CA GLN A 71 -7.99 3.36 -13.64
C GLN A 71 -8.90 2.40 -14.43
N GLU A 72 -8.82 2.43 -15.76
CA GLU A 72 -9.56 1.52 -16.63
C GLU A 72 -9.16 0.07 -16.38
N TRP A 73 -7.86 -0.20 -16.25
CA TRP A 73 -7.39 -1.53 -15.91
C TRP A 73 -7.99 -2.02 -14.57
N LEU A 74 -7.92 -1.20 -13.51
CA LEU A 74 -8.48 -1.55 -12.20
C LEU A 74 -9.99 -1.77 -12.28
N ASN A 75 -10.73 -0.89 -12.95
CA ASN A 75 -12.17 -1.04 -13.15
C ASN A 75 -12.52 -2.34 -13.90
N ASN A 76 -11.73 -2.69 -14.93
CA ASN A 76 -11.92 -3.93 -15.67
C ASN A 76 -11.68 -5.18 -14.79
N ILE A 77 -10.64 -5.17 -13.96
CA ILE A 77 -10.38 -6.26 -13.02
C ILE A 77 -11.52 -6.38 -11.99
N LEU A 78 -11.91 -5.27 -11.36
CA LEU A 78 -12.96 -5.27 -10.34
C LEU A 78 -14.33 -5.68 -10.89
N SER A 79 -14.66 -5.27 -12.12
CA SER A 79 -15.94 -5.63 -12.75
C SER A 79 -16.12 -7.14 -13.01
N LYS A 80 -15.00 -7.87 -13.09
CA LYS A 80 -14.96 -9.33 -13.31
C LYS A 80 -14.70 -10.11 -12.01
N THR A 81 -14.60 -9.40 -10.88
CA THR A 81 -14.28 -9.98 -9.59
C THR A 81 -15.52 -10.11 -8.73
N ASN A 82 -15.70 -11.28 -8.11
CA ASN A 82 -16.77 -11.57 -7.15
C ASN A 82 -16.22 -12.10 -5.81
N THR A 83 -14.91 -12.03 -5.62
CA THR A 83 -14.21 -12.50 -4.42
C THR A 83 -13.75 -11.32 -3.56
N ASP A 84 -13.51 -11.58 -2.28
CA ASP A 84 -12.91 -10.61 -1.37
C ASP A 84 -11.59 -10.10 -1.92
N THR A 85 -11.47 -8.78 -2.05
CA THR A 85 -10.37 -8.11 -2.73
C THR A 85 -9.61 -7.20 -1.77
N TYR A 86 -8.29 -7.21 -1.87
CA TYR A 86 -7.38 -6.40 -1.08
C TYR A 86 -6.49 -5.60 -2.02
N ILE A 87 -6.41 -4.28 -1.83
CA ILE A 87 -5.60 -3.39 -2.68
C ILE A 87 -4.32 -3.03 -1.95
N PHE A 88 -3.21 -3.14 -2.66
CA PHE A 88 -1.87 -2.71 -2.24
C PHE A 88 -1.40 -1.58 -3.15
N MET A 89 -1.03 -0.46 -2.56
CA MET A 89 -0.54 0.72 -3.29
C MET A 89 0.53 1.45 -2.49
N HIS A 90 1.35 2.26 -3.14
CA HIS A 90 2.35 3.03 -2.41
C HIS A 90 1.77 4.31 -1.81
N HIS A 91 1.20 5.17 -2.65
CA HIS A 91 0.69 6.47 -2.20
C HIS A 91 -0.65 6.35 -1.49
N ASN A 92 -0.84 7.11 -0.43
CA ASN A 92 -2.10 7.18 0.31
C ASN A 92 -3.22 7.77 -0.56
N PRO A 93 -4.41 7.14 -0.60
CA PRO A 93 -5.55 7.61 -1.40
C PRO A 93 -6.35 8.75 -0.76
N LEU A 94 -6.04 9.10 0.48
CA LEU A 94 -6.71 10.15 1.26
C LEU A 94 -5.67 10.91 2.07
N ALA A 95 -6.01 12.11 2.53
CA ALA A 95 -5.20 12.85 3.49
C ALA A 95 -5.22 12.15 4.86
N LEU A 96 -4.05 11.94 5.47
CA LEU A 96 -3.94 11.23 6.74
C LEU A 96 -4.05 12.13 7.96
N VAL A 97 -3.69 13.40 7.83
CA VAL A 97 -3.69 14.36 8.96
C VAL A 97 -4.42 15.63 8.59
N LYS A 98 -3.98 16.35 7.56
CA LYS A 98 -4.60 17.58 7.10
C LYS A 98 -4.57 17.65 5.58
N GLU A 99 -5.70 17.92 4.97
CA GLU A 99 -5.87 17.83 3.50
C GLU A 99 -4.90 18.73 2.73
N GLU A 100 -4.62 19.93 3.24
CA GLU A 100 -3.71 20.90 2.62
C GLU A 100 -2.22 20.50 2.70
N SER A 101 -1.84 19.65 3.65
CA SER A 101 -0.45 19.25 3.89
C SER A 101 -0.06 17.94 3.22
N ASP A 102 -1.02 17.21 2.66
CA ASP A 102 -0.81 15.91 2.03
C ASP A 102 -0.68 16.03 0.49
N GLY A 103 0.09 17.04 0.05
CA GLY A 103 0.30 17.34 -1.35
C GLY A 103 1.07 16.28 -2.14
N ILE A 104 1.69 15.31 -1.45
CA ILE A 104 2.47 14.23 -2.06
C ILE A 104 1.70 12.89 -2.18
N GLY A 105 0.49 12.79 -1.62
CA GLY A 105 -0.39 11.64 -1.80
C GLY A 105 -0.91 11.48 -3.24
N LEU A 106 -1.85 10.57 -3.43
CA LEU A 106 -2.48 10.36 -4.74
C LEU A 106 -3.21 11.62 -5.23
N GLN A 107 -2.91 12.07 -6.45
CA GLN A 107 -3.52 13.30 -6.99
C GLN A 107 -4.94 13.07 -7.50
N GLN A 108 -5.24 11.93 -8.11
CA GLN A 108 -6.57 11.56 -8.61
C GLN A 108 -7.47 11.00 -7.49
N LYS A 109 -7.53 11.69 -6.34
CA LYS A 109 -8.29 11.24 -5.15
C LYS A 109 -9.77 11.04 -5.46
N LYS A 110 -10.39 11.95 -6.21
CA LYS A 110 -11.84 11.90 -6.53
C LYS A 110 -12.18 10.72 -7.43
N GLU A 111 -11.41 10.51 -8.48
CA GLU A 111 -11.58 9.42 -9.44
C GLU A 111 -11.36 8.07 -8.73
N PHE A 112 -10.32 7.97 -7.93
CA PHE A 112 -10.05 6.77 -7.14
C PHE A 112 -11.15 6.51 -6.10
N GLN A 113 -11.65 7.56 -5.44
CA GLN A 113 -12.80 7.49 -4.52
C GLN A 113 -14.05 6.91 -5.22
N GLN A 114 -14.32 7.31 -6.46
CA GLN A 114 -15.44 6.76 -7.24
C GLN A 114 -15.29 5.26 -7.48
N ILE A 115 -14.07 4.82 -7.83
CA ILE A 115 -13.77 3.38 -8.02
C ILE A 115 -13.99 2.63 -6.71
N LEU A 116 -13.49 3.13 -5.59
CA LEU A 116 -13.64 2.52 -4.28
C LEU A 116 -15.11 2.42 -3.86
N THR A 117 -15.86 3.52 -3.97
CA THR A 117 -17.27 3.58 -3.59
C THR A 117 -18.12 2.59 -4.39
N LYS A 118 -17.88 2.50 -5.70
CA LYS A 118 -18.58 1.57 -6.58
C LYS A 118 -18.34 0.09 -6.20
N ASN A 119 -17.16 -0.21 -5.66
CA ASN A 119 -16.69 -1.58 -5.43
C ASN A 119 -16.51 -1.93 -3.93
N ASN A 120 -17.06 -1.13 -3.02
CA ASN A 120 -16.82 -1.28 -1.57
C ASN A 120 -17.40 -2.57 -0.96
N LYS A 121 -18.27 -3.28 -1.66
CA LYS A 121 -18.77 -4.58 -1.21
C LYS A 121 -17.74 -5.70 -1.36
N ILE A 122 -16.90 -5.60 -2.39
CA ILE A 122 -15.88 -6.62 -2.68
C ILE A 122 -14.49 -6.21 -2.17
N ILE A 123 -14.15 -4.92 -2.16
CA ILE A 123 -12.88 -4.45 -1.61
C ILE A 123 -12.99 -4.42 -0.08
N LYS A 124 -12.17 -5.22 0.60
CA LYS A 124 -12.19 -5.39 2.06
C LYS A 124 -11.18 -4.52 2.77
N HIS A 125 -10.03 -4.27 2.14
CA HIS A 125 -8.96 -3.48 2.76
C HIS A 125 -8.04 -2.84 1.72
N ILE A 126 -7.44 -1.71 2.10
CA ILE A 126 -6.41 -1.01 1.34
C ILE A 126 -5.16 -0.91 2.20
N PHE A 127 -4.06 -1.47 1.71
CA PHE A 127 -2.73 -1.32 2.29
C PHE A 127 -1.94 -0.27 1.52
N PHE A 128 -1.35 0.69 2.22
CA PHE A 128 -0.50 1.69 1.59
C PHE A 128 0.67 2.09 2.50
N GLY A 129 1.60 2.89 1.99
CA GLY A 129 2.77 3.38 2.71
C GLY A 129 2.97 4.88 2.50
N HIS A 130 4.14 5.25 1.97
CA HIS A 130 4.51 6.59 1.51
C HIS A 130 4.68 7.65 2.59
N GLN A 131 3.70 7.86 3.44
CA GLN A 131 3.73 8.91 4.48
C GLN A 131 4.58 8.54 5.71
N HIS A 132 5.07 7.33 5.77
CA HIS A 132 5.88 6.82 6.89
C HIS A 132 5.21 6.99 8.28
N ILE A 133 3.89 7.01 8.31
CA ILE A 133 3.07 7.21 9.51
C ILE A 133 2.23 5.95 9.72
N THR A 134 2.23 5.41 10.95
CA THR A 134 1.26 4.37 11.30
C THR A 134 -0.14 4.97 11.35
N SER A 135 -1.02 4.46 10.52
CA SER A 135 -2.41 4.89 10.51
C SER A 135 -3.34 3.75 10.11
N SER A 136 -4.56 3.80 10.64
CA SER A 136 -5.64 2.88 10.30
C SER A 136 -6.97 3.61 10.39
N GLY A 137 -7.94 3.15 9.61
CA GLY A 137 -9.26 3.76 9.59
C GLY A 137 -10.16 3.15 8.52
N SER A 138 -11.14 3.92 8.07
CA SER A 138 -11.99 3.56 6.94
C SER A 138 -12.15 4.72 5.96
N TYR A 139 -12.18 4.40 4.68
CA TYR A 139 -12.39 5.33 3.58
C TYR A 139 -13.33 4.71 2.55
N CYS A 140 -14.40 5.41 2.16
CA CYS A 140 -15.46 4.89 1.27
C CYS A 140 -16.13 3.59 1.76
N GLY A 141 -16.17 3.37 3.08
CA GLY A 141 -16.69 2.14 3.66
C GLY A 141 -15.72 0.95 3.64
N ILE A 142 -14.47 1.15 3.21
CA ILE A 142 -13.40 0.16 3.14
C ILE A 142 -12.39 0.47 4.24
N THR A 143 -11.93 -0.53 4.98
CA THR A 143 -10.86 -0.34 5.97
C THR A 143 -9.50 -0.14 5.30
N PHE A 144 -8.60 0.57 5.98
CA PHE A 144 -7.23 0.74 5.51
C PHE A 144 -6.22 0.68 6.64
N SER A 145 -4.97 0.40 6.31
CA SER A 145 -3.82 0.49 7.21
C SER A 145 -2.53 0.85 6.49
N SER A 146 -1.65 1.54 7.21
CA SER A 146 -0.31 1.91 6.79
C SER A 146 0.65 1.73 7.95
N PRO A 147 1.79 1.04 7.79
CA PRO A 147 2.87 1.03 8.78
C PRO A 147 3.68 2.33 8.69
N ARG A 148 4.56 2.56 9.67
CA ARG A 148 5.46 3.72 9.64
C ARG A 148 6.42 3.67 8.45
N SER A 149 7.33 2.79 8.48
CA SER A 149 8.35 2.57 7.45
C SER A 149 9.38 1.61 8.01
N THR A 150 10.06 0.90 7.15
CA THR A 150 11.24 0.09 7.50
C THR A 150 12.55 0.90 7.48
N TRP A 151 12.49 2.20 7.14
CA TRP A 151 13.68 3.05 7.02
C TRP A 151 13.61 4.34 7.83
N SER A 152 12.65 5.21 7.59
CA SER A 152 12.60 6.57 8.14
C SER A 152 11.21 6.90 8.67
N PRO A 153 10.88 6.51 9.91
CA PRO A 153 9.60 6.83 10.51
C PRO A 153 9.36 8.33 10.64
N LEU A 154 8.15 8.77 10.34
CA LEU A 154 7.72 10.15 10.56
C LEU A 154 6.71 10.21 11.71
N ILE A 155 6.73 11.34 12.42
CA ILE A 155 5.82 11.64 13.52
C ILE A 155 4.92 12.80 13.12
N PRO A 156 3.58 12.57 13.06
CA PRO A 156 2.64 13.63 12.77
C PRO A 156 2.47 14.55 13.99
N ASN A 157 2.46 15.86 13.74
CA ASN A 157 2.05 16.85 14.73
C ASN A 157 0.59 17.26 14.45
N PHE A 158 -0.30 16.95 15.37
CA PHE A 158 -1.73 17.26 15.27
C PHE A 158 -2.11 18.66 15.79
N SER A 159 -1.13 19.54 16.06
CA SER A 159 -1.39 20.93 16.41
C SER A 159 -1.86 21.75 15.19
N ASN A 160 -2.29 22.99 15.43
CA ASN A 160 -2.71 23.91 14.37
C ASN A 160 -1.58 24.21 13.33
N GLU A 161 -0.32 24.06 13.76
CA GLU A 161 0.84 24.12 12.87
C GLU A 161 1.24 22.70 12.45
N TYR A 162 0.46 22.10 11.54
CA TYR A 162 0.80 20.78 11.04
C TYR A 162 2.24 20.72 10.53
N ARG A 163 3.04 19.81 11.11
CA ARG A 163 4.39 19.49 10.68
C ARG A 163 4.62 17.99 10.80
N LEU A 164 5.31 17.43 9.83
CA LEU A 164 5.92 16.12 9.97
C LEU A 164 7.30 16.32 10.61
N GLY A 165 7.60 15.51 11.60
CA GLY A 165 8.90 15.46 12.26
C GLY A 165 9.52 14.07 12.11
N THR A 166 10.83 14.00 12.25
CA THR A 166 11.55 12.74 12.40
C THR A 166 11.82 12.48 13.87
N ALA A 167 11.75 11.23 14.28
CA ALA A 167 12.16 10.81 15.63
C ALA A 167 12.94 9.49 15.54
N ASN A 168 13.79 9.25 16.51
CA ASN A 168 14.48 7.96 16.64
C ASN A 168 13.50 6.94 17.26
N THR A 169 12.55 6.50 16.46
CA THR A 169 11.60 5.45 16.81
C THR A 169 11.91 4.20 16.01
N ASP A 170 11.48 3.04 16.53
CA ASP A 170 11.64 1.79 15.79
C ASP A 170 10.84 1.82 14.49
N THR A 171 11.43 1.23 13.48
CA THR A 171 10.78 0.93 12.20
C THR A 171 9.79 -0.20 12.40
N ASN A 172 8.74 -0.28 11.56
CA ASN A 172 7.76 -1.33 11.71
C ASN A 172 7.19 -1.83 10.37
N TYR A 173 6.43 -2.91 10.46
CA TYR A 173 5.71 -3.53 9.36
C TYR A 173 4.35 -4.06 9.86
N ASN A 174 3.46 -4.35 8.94
CA ASN A 174 2.18 -4.96 9.26
C ASN A 174 2.18 -6.46 8.96
N VAL A 175 1.61 -7.24 9.87
CA VAL A 175 1.23 -8.64 9.67
C VAL A 175 -0.29 -8.70 9.53
N ALA A 176 -0.78 -9.10 8.36
CA ALA A 176 -2.21 -9.24 8.09
C ALA A 176 -2.63 -10.72 8.18
N ILE A 177 -3.54 -11.04 9.09
CA ILE A 177 -4.17 -12.35 9.20
C ILE A 177 -5.56 -12.25 8.60
N ILE A 178 -5.77 -12.91 7.45
CA ILE A 178 -7.04 -12.90 6.74
C ILE A 178 -7.76 -14.22 6.96
N ARG A 179 -8.89 -14.16 7.65
CA ARG A 179 -9.79 -15.30 7.91
C ARG A 179 -11.09 -15.14 7.13
N SER A 180 -11.96 -16.13 7.17
CA SER A 180 -13.29 -16.06 6.55
C SER A 180 -14.22 -15.03 7.21
N ASP A 181 -14.01 -14.75 8.48
CA ASP A 181 -14.84 -13.89 9.33
C ASP A 181 -14.12 -12.62 9.82
N ALA A 182 -12.80 -12.51 9.60
CA ALA A 182 -12.01 -11.40 10.14
C ALA A 182 -10.78 -11.06 9.29
N LEU A 183 -10.44 -9.76 9.30
CA LEU A 183 -9.12 -9.25 8.96
C LEU A 183 -8.49 -8.66 10.22
N ILE A 184 -7.34 -9.18 10.63
CA ILE A 184 -6.61 -8.71 11.80
C ILE A 184 -5.26 -8.15 11.30
N ILE A 185 -4.95 -6.92 11.70
CA ILE A 185 -3.68 -6.28 11.38
C ILE A 185 -2.89 -6.08 12.67
N HIS A 186 -1.74 -6.71 12.74
CA HIS A 186 -0.74 -6.45 13.76
C HIS A 186 0.32 -5.52 13.17
N THR A 187 0.60 -4.43 13.84
CA THR A 187 1.75 -3.58 13.52
C THR A 187 2.88 -3.96 14.44
N GLU A 188 3.93 -4.54 13.86
CA GLU A 188 5.06 -5.11 14.59
C GLU A 188 6.29 -4.22 14.42
N ASP A 189 6.88 -3.81 15.54
CA ASP A 189 8.16 -3.10 15.54
C ASP A 189 9.33 -4.09 15.36
N PHE A 190 10.39 -3.67 14.69
CA PHE A 190 11.62 -4.45 14.61
C PHE A 190 12.32 -4.43 15.97
N LEU A 191 11.96 -5.39 16.82
CA LEU A 191 12.51 -5.49 18.16
C LEU A 191 13.98 -5.91 18.14
N LYS A 192 14.79 -5.20 18.95
CA LYS A 192 16.21 -5.54 19.16
C LYS A 192 16.46 -6.30 20.46
N THR A 193 15.39 -6.65 21.20
CA THR A 193 15.44 -7.30 22.52
C THR A 193 14.95 -8.73 22.46
N GLU A 194 15.47 -9.57 23.34
CA GLU A 194 14.95 -10.94 23.52
C GLU A 194 13.53 -10.90 24.08
N VAL A 195 12.68 -11.78 23.56
CA VAL A 195 11.28 -11.92 23.98
C VAL A 195 11.16 -13.06 24.98
N ASN A 196 10.60 -12.78 26.16
CA ASN A 196 10.25 -13.81 27.14
C ASN A 196 8.83 -14.31 26.85
N TRP A 197 8.72 -15.53 26.37
CA TRP A 197 7.44 -16.16 26.06
C TRP A 197 6.74 -16.68 27.30
N PHE A 198 5.46 -16.36 27.46
CA PHE A 198 4.64 -17.01 28.48
C PHE A 198 4.45 -18.49 28.12
N LYS A 199 4.44 -19.34 29.18
CA LYS A 199 4.17 -20.77 29.03
C LYS A 199 2.67 -21.05 28.97
#